data_974bc513fdf1ba3f219d5f354e80438b
#
_entry.id   974bc513fdf1ba3f219d5f354e80438b
#
_cell.length_a   1.000
_cell.length_b   1.000
_cell.length_c   1.000
_cell.angle_alpha   90.00
_cell.angle_beta   90.00
_cell.angle_gamma   90.00
#
_symmetry.space_group_name_H-M   'P 1'
#
loop_
_entity.id
_entity.type
_entity.pdbx_description
1 polymer ?
#
loop_
_entity_poly.entity_id
_entity_poly.type
_entity_poly.pdbx_seq_one_letter_code
_entity_poly.pdbx_strand_id
1 'polypeptide(L)'
;MKLLKGDIVHAPALGALETIPDGALLLDDDGTICEVLHEQPQDFDGEVFDCTGKLIMQSFADMHLHAPQFPNVGTGMDLPLLDWLKAYTFPVEAKFADLSYARRVYRRLARDLIANGTTRVCMFSSLHTDATLVLMEELERAGVTGFVGKVNMDRNGGENLQETTEESIRETLRWLKECSRFTHIKPILTPRFTPACTDELMAALGKISAEKGLYVQSHLSENLDEIAWVRELHPDCAQYWESYDKFGLWKDHTIMAHCVHSDARERSAIRQAGVVVAHCPDSNINLCSGIAPVRQMLNEGLWVTLGSDIAAGSSLSGSQMVTMSIRASKIRRFTDPEKPAFLTVPEAYYLGTTSGHRYFGAGNGFAAGDRLHAVAVDDRDFTETPRALSLSERLERALYTMTAANVCAVWSEGRLVLDRRTAAPVRKTAARSRKLG
;
A
#
# COMPACT_ATOMS: atom_id res chain seq x y z
N MET A 1 -2.05 25.16 18.70
CA MET A 1 -1.77 23.79 19.22
C MET A 1 -3.06 22.96 19.17
N LYS A 2 -2.95 21.65 18.94
CA LYS A 2 -4.08 20.72 18.89
C LYS A 2 -3.76 19.49 19.73
N LEU A 3 -4.78 18.84 20.28
CA LEU A 3 -4.66 17.64 21.09
C LEU A 3 -5.55 16.53 20.53
N LEU A 4 -4.95 15.38 20.17
CA LEU A 4 -5.69 14.19 19.81
C LEU A 4 -5.59 13.19 20.96
N LYS A 5 -6.71 12.94 21.68
CA LYS A 5 -6.73 12.09 22.88
C LYS A 5 -7.51 10.80 22.67
N GLY A 6 -7.02 9.69 23.25
CA GLY A 6 -7.61 8.36 23.22
C GLY A 6 -6.62 7.27 23.57
N ASP A 7 -6.95 6.02 23.28
CA ASP A 7 -6.08 4.86 23.50
C ASP A 7 -5.11 4.70 22.34
N ILE A 8 -3.83 5.03 22.56
CA ILE A 8 -2.84 5.07 21.48
C ILE A 8 -2.12 3.72 21.37
N VAL A 9 -1.99 3.23 20.12
CA VAL A 9 -1.19 2.05 19.78
C VAL A 9 -0.39 2.32 18.52
N HIS A 10 0.94 2.21 18.60
CA HIS A 10 1.81 2.33 17.43
C HIS A 10 2.98 1.35 17.47
N ALA A 11 3.64 1.15 16.32
CA ALA A 11 4.76 0.24 16.17
C ALA A 11 6.06 1.01 15.91
N PRO A 12 6.84 1.39 16.93
CA PRO A 12 8.08 2.17 16.73
C PRO A 12 9.21 1.35 16.12
N ALA A 13 9.17 0.02 16.23
CA ALA A 13 10.17 -0.87 15.65
C ALA A 13 9.55 -2.22 15.25
N LEU A 14 10.26 -2.96 14.41
CA LEU A 14 9.82 -4.29 14.00
C LEU A 14 9.62 -5.21 15.20
N GLY A 15 8.41 -5.72 15.38
CA GLY A 15 8.03 -6.59 16.48
C GLY A 15 7.77 -5.88 17.81
N ALA A 16 7.89 -4.56 17.88
CA ALA A 16 7.56 -3.77 19.06
C ALA A 16 6.23 -3.03 18.89
N LEU A 17 5.43 -3.01 19.96
CA LEU A 17 4.26 -2.14 20.12
C LEU A 17 4.45 -1.25 21.33
N GLU A 18 4.11 0.02 21.16
CA GLU A 18 3.90 0.93 22.27
C GLU A 18 2.40 1.17 22.44
N THR A 19 1.92 1.05 23.68
CA THR A 19 0.50 1.17 24.02
C THR A 19 0.34 2.16 25.17
N ILE A 20 -0.47 3.19 24.96
CA ILE A 20 -0.66 4.28 25.92
C ILE A 20 -2.17 4.42 26.15
N PRO A 21 -2.68 3.88 27.27
CA PRO A 21 -4.08 4.04 27.64
C PRO A 21 -4.37 5.49 28.00
N ASP A 22 -5.51 6.01 27.55
CA ASP A 22 -5.96 7.39 27.80
C ASP A 22 -4.88 8.46 27.53
N GLY A 23 -4.00 8.20 26.55
CA GLY A 23 -2.93 9.10 26.15
C GLY A 23 -3.38 10.22 25.22
N ALA A 24 -2.41 11.03 24.77
CA ALA A 24 -2.68 12.05 23.77
C ALA A 24 -1.48 12.27 22.83
N LEU A 25 -1.77 12.74 21.61
CA LEU A 25 -0.79 13.31 20.69
C LEU A 25 -0.93 14.83 20.74
N LEU A 26 0.13 15.52 21.13
CA LEU A 26 0.22 16.97 21.05
C LEU A 26 0.71 17.36 19.67
N LEU A 27 -0.06 18.20 18.99
CA LEU A 27 0.21 18.63 17.62
C LEU A 27 0.34 20.15 17.59
N ASP A 28 1.17 20.65 16.69
CA ASP A 28 1.15 22.07 16.36
C ASP A 28 -0.04 22.43 15.46
N ASP A 29 -0.11 23.70 15.03
CA ASP A 29 -1.24 24.20 14.25
C ASP A 29 -1.31 23.61 12.84
N ASP A 30 -0.19 23.15 12.30
CA ASP A 30 -0.11 22.51 10.99
C ASP A 30 -0.26 20.99 11.05
N GLY A 31 -0.38 20.43 12.26
CA GLY A 31 -0.61 19.01 12.50
C GLY A 31 0.68 18.18 12.57
N THR A 32 1.82 18.81 12.80
CA THR A 32 3.06 18.12 13.13
C THR A 32 3.00 17.60 14.58
N ILE A 33 3.45 16.39 14.81
CA ILE A 33 3.52 15.78 16.15
C ILE A 33 4.63 16.49 16.94
N CYS A 34 4.26 17.12 18.03
CA CYS A 34 5.21 17.72 18.96
C CYS A 34 5.66 16.67 20.01
N GLU A 35 4.69 15.91 20.55
CA GLU A 35 4.96 14.96 21.62
C GLU A 35 3.86 13.89 21.68
N VAL A 36 4.24 12.69 22.16
CA VAL A 36 3.31 11.62 22.55
C VAL A 36 3.20 11.64 24.07
N LEU A 37 2.03 11.97 24.58
CA LEU A 37 1.77 12.16 26.02
C LEU A 37 1.16 10.89 26.61
N HIS A 38 1.77 10.38 27.70
CA HIS A 38 1.25 9.23 28.47
C HIS A 38 0.09 9.62 29.40
N GLU A 39 -0.05 10.90 29.71
CA GLU A 39 -1.13 11.47 30.52
C GLU A 39 -1.72 12.67 29.79
N GLN A 40 -3.05 12.79 29.81
CA GLN A 40 -3.72 13.93 29.20
C GLN A 40 -3.53 15.19 30.06
N PRO A 41 -3.21 16.36 29.49
CA PRO A 41 -3.18 17.60 30.23
C PRO A 41 -4.57 17.94 30.77
N GLN A 42 -4.64 18.34 32.06
CA GLN A 42 -5.91 18.70 32.72
C GLN A 42 -6.54 19.96 32.13
N ASP A 43 -5.70 20.94 31.83
CA ASP A 43 -6.08 22.21 31.20
C ASP A 43 -5.36 22.35 29.87
N PHE A 44 -6.06 22.32 28.76
CA PHE A 44 -5.52 22.52 27.43
C PHE A 44 -6.29 23.63 26.70
N ASP A 45 -5.58 24.71 26.39
CA ASP A 45 -6.11 25.84 25.63
C ASP A 45 -5.79 25.65 24.15
N GLY A 46 -6.62 24.91 23.44
CA GLY A 46 -6.45 24.59 22.01
C GLY A 46 -7.55 23.69 21.46
N GLU A 47 -7.43 23.34 20.20
CA GLU A 47 -8.38 22.41 19.55
C GLU A 47 -8.20 20.99 20.08
N VAL A 48 -9.29 20.33 20.51
CA VAL A 48 -9.27 18.96 21.01
C VAL A 48 -10.04 18.03 20.09
N PHE A 49 -9.34 17.01 19.58
CA PHE A 49 -9.95 15.87 18.90
C PHE A 49 -10.18 14.75 19.91
N ASP A 50 -11.42 14.66 20.42
CA ASP A 50 -11.78 13.68 21.43
C ASP A 50 -12.09 12.32 20.81
N CYS A 51 -11.20 11.34 21.03
CA CYS A 51 -11.34 9.93 20.70
C CYS A 51 -11.31 9.04 21.95
N THR A 52 -11.72 9.56 23.13
CA THR A 52 -11.75 8.78 24.37
C THR A 52 -12.47 7.45 24.19
N GLY A 53 -11.83 6.37 24.66
CA GLY A 53 -12.32 5.00 24.54
C GLY A 53 -12.19 4.37 23.15
N LYS A 54 -11.63 5.08 22.16
CA LYS A 54 -11.33 4.56 20.81
C LYS A 54 -9.85 4.31 20.67
N LEU A 55 -9.48 3.38 19.77
CA LEU A 55 -8.08 3.14 19.41
C LEU A 55 -7.60 4.21 18.44
N ILE A 56 -6.50 4.87 18.77
CA ILE A 56 -5.73 5.72 17.86
C ILE A 56 -4.55 4.90 17.37
N MET A 57 -4.52 4.63 16.08
CA MET A 57 -3.52 3.80 15.41
C MET A 57 -2.79 4.63 14.35
N GLN A 58 -1.57 4.22 13.98
CA GLN A 58 -0.98 4.72 12.74
C GLN A 58 -1.88 4.34 11.56
N SER A 59 -2.03 5.24 10.60
CA SER A 59 -2.71 4.91 9.35
C SER A 59 -1.90 3.88 8.54
N PHE A 60 -2.56 3.20 7.60
CA PHE A 60 -1.88 2.24 6.74
C PHE A 60 -1.15 2.93 5.59
N ALA A 61 -0.06 2.29 5.15
CA ALA A 61 0.66 2.62 3.94
C ALA A 61 0.55 1.43 2.97
N ASP A 62 -0.05 1.65 1.81
CA ASP A 62 -0.19 0.64 0.75
C ASP A 62 0.89 0.87 -0.31
N MET A 63 1.93 0.03 -0.29
CA MET A 63 3.15 0.26 -1.05
C MET A 63 3.13 -0.38 -2.44
N HIS A 64 2.02 -1.01 -2.82
CA HIS A 64 1.81 -1.53 -4.18
C HIS A 64 0.33 -1.76 -4.44
N LEU A 65 -0.23 -1.06 -5.42
CA LEU A 65 -1.60 -1.27 -5.90
C LEU A 65 -1.78 -0.68 -7.31
N HIS A 66 -2.77 -1.20 -8.03
CA HIS A 66 -3.10 -0.80 -9.40
C HIS A 66 -4.46 -0.08 -9.46
N ALA A 67 -4.45 1.25 -9.51
CA ALA A 67 -5.68 2.05 -9.54
C ALA A 67 -6.67 1.66 -10.66
N PRO A 68 -6.22 1.42 -11.91
CA PRO A 68 -7.14 1.08 -13.00
C PRO A 68 -7.71 -0.34 -12.92
N GLN A 69 -7.16 -1.20 -12.06
CA GLN A 69 -7.69 -2.56 -11.84
C GLN A 69 -8.80 -2.59 -10.79
N PHE A 70 -9.01 -1.54 -10.01
CA PHE A 70 -10.01 -1.48 -8.94
C PHE A 70 -11.41 -1.95 -9.37
N PRO A 71 -11.91 -1.71 -10.60
CA PRO A 71 -13.19 -2.27 -11.05
C PRO A 71 -13.23 -3.80 -11.15
N ASN A 72 -12.09 -4.48 -11.19
CA ASN A 72 -11.98 -5.94 -11.33
C ASN A 72 -11.96 -6.69 -10.01
N VAL A 73 -12.03 -6.02 -8.88
CA VAL A 73 -11.96 -6.68 -7.57
C VAL A 73 -12.93 -7.87 -7.49
N GLY A 74 -12.37 -9.05 -7.20
CA GLY A 74 -13.13 -10.30 -7.05
C GLY A 74 -13.62 -10.93 -8.36
N THR A 75 -13.05 -10.57 -9.52
CA THR A 75 -13.42 -11.16 -10.82
C THR A 75 -12.25 -11.92 -11.45
N GLY A 76 -12.53 -13.13 -11.94
CA GLY A 76 -11.54 -13.99 -12.60
C GLY A 76 -10.52 -14.63 -11.65
N MET A 77 -10.84 -14.76 -10.37
CA MET A 77 -9.93 -15.26 -9.32
C MET A 77 -9.61 -16.76 -9.42
N ASP A 78 -10.15 -17.46 -10.38
CA ASP A 78 -9.85 -18.87 -10.73
C ASP A 78 -8.82 -19.00 -11.86
N LEU A 79 -8.21 -17.88 -12.29
CA LEU A 79 -7.17 -17.85 -13.32
C LEU A 79 -5.78 -17.56 -12.70
N PRO A 80 -4.71 -18.14 -13.27
CA PRO A 80 -3.35 -17.75 -12.94
C PRO A 80 -3.01 -16.37 -13.54
N LEU A 81 -1.91 -15.76 -13.07
CA LEU A 81 -1.51 -14.40 -13.35
C LEU A 81 -1.63 -13.99 -14.84
N LEU A 82 -0.94 -14.70 -15.74
CA LEU A 82 -0.85 -14.29 -17.15
C LEU A 82 -2.19 -14.39 -17.90
N ASP A 83 -3.01 -15.37 -17.55
CA ASP A 83 -4.35 -15.53 -18.11
C ASP A 83 -5.31 -14.48 -17.56
N TRP A 84 -5.23 -14.16 -16.26
CA TRP A 84 -6.01 -13.11 -15.62
C TRP A 84 -5.69 -11.72 -16.21
N LEU A 85 -4.41 -11.42 -16.44
CA LEU A 85 -3.98 -10.18 -17.08
C LEU A 85 -4.65 -9.99 -18.46
N LYS A 86 -4.63 -11.03 -19.30
CA LYS A 86 -5.19 -10.99 -20.66
C LYS A 86 -6.72 -10.90 -20.66
N ALA A 87 -7.37 -11.71 -19.83
CA ALA A 87 -8.83 -11.86 -19.86
C ALA A 87 -9.58 -10.71 -19.18
N TYR A 88 -9.04 -10.16 -18.10
CA TYR A 88 -9.73 -9.18 -17.25
C TYR A 88 -8.98 -7.84 -17.14
N THR A 89 -7.69 -7.86 -16.84
CA THR A 89 -6.94 -6.67 -16.47
C THR A 89 -6.75 -5.72 -17.66
N PHE A 90 -6.14 -6.18 -18.74
CA PHE A 90 -5.84 -5.33 -19.89
C PHE A 90 -7.09 -4.73 -20.54
N PRO A 91 -8.21 -5.49 -20.73
CA PRO A 91 -9.44 -4.91 -21.25
C PRO A 91 -10.04 -3.81 -20.36
N VAL A 92 -9.87 -3.88 -19.04
CA VAL A 92 -10.40 -2.86 -18.13
C VAL A 92 -9.48 -1.66 -18.04
N GLU A 93 -8.17 -1.86 -17.99
CA GLU A 93 -7.20 -0.77 -17.99
C GLU A 93 -7.30 0.08 -19.25
N ALA A 94 -7.56 -0.51 -20.42
CA ALA A 94 -7.76 0.21 -21.68
C ALA A 94 -8.95 1.20 -21.63
N LYS A 95 -9.97 0.97 -20.80
CA LYS A 95 -11.12 1.88 -20.65
C LYS A 95 -10.77 3.21 -20.00
N PHE A 96 -9.61 3.32 -19.36
CA PHE A 96 -9.16 4.55 -18.73
C PHE A 96 -8.69 5.63 -19.73
N ALA A 97 -8.71 5.33 -21.03
CA ALA A 97 -8.69 6.35 -22.09
C ALA A 97 -9.91 7.32 -21.99
N ASP A 98 -11.06 6.85 -21.49
CA ASP A 98 -12.21 7.70 -21.16
C ASP A 98 -12.00 8.39 -19.80
N LEU A 99 -11.70 9.69 -19.83
CA LEU A 99 -11.44 10.48 -18.64
C LEU A 99 -12.65 10.60 -17.70
N SER A 100 -13.86 10.52 -18.24
CA SER A 100 -15.09 10.56 -17.43
C SER A 100 -15.23 9.27 -16.61
N TYR A 101 -14.91 8.13 -17.22
CA TYR A 101 -14.84 6.83 -16.55
C TYR A 101 -13.72 6.83 -15.51
N ALA A 102 -12.50 7.23 -15.90
CA ALA A 102 -11.33 7.32 -15.03
C ALA A 102 -11.65 8.14 -13.77
N ARG A 103 -12.22 9.34 -13.92
CA ARG A 103 -12.57 10.21 -12.78
C ARG A 103 -13.58 9.59 -11.83
N ARG A 104 -14.60 8.89 -12.35
CA ARG A 104 -15.58 8.22 -11.48
C ARG A 104 -14.95 7.11 -10.66
N VAL A 105 -14.11 6.27 -11.28
CA VAL A 105 -13.45 5.14 -10.62
C VAL A 105 -12.42 5.65 -9.61
N TYR A 106 -11.55 6.57 -9.99
CA TYR A 106 -10.47 7.07 -9.15
C TYR A 106 -10.98 7.87 -7.95
N ARG A 107 -12.05 8.64 -8.12
CA ARG A 107 -12.73 9.30 -6.99
C ARG A 107 -13.27 8.28 -5.99
N ARG A 108 -13.83 7.18 -6.47
CA ARG A 108 -14.31 6.12 -5.59
C ARG A 108 -13.14 5.44 -4.87
N LEU A 109 -12.08 5.08 -5.59
CA LEU A 109 -10.88 4.48 -5.04
C LEU A 109 -10.26 5.36 -3.93
N ALA A 110 -10.03 6.65 -4.22
CA ALA A 110 -9.43 7.59 -3.27
C ALA A 110 -10.24 7.71 -1.98
N ARG A 111 -11.57 7.79 -2.09
CA ARG A 111 -12.48 7.82 -0.94
C ARG A 111 -12.43 6.51 -0.14
N ASP A 112 -12.40 5.37 -0.83
CA ASP A 112 -12.42 4.06 -0.18
C ASP A 112 -11.08 3.74 0.51
N LEU A 113 -9.92 4.23 -0.01
CA LEU A 113 -8.63 4.19 0.68
C LEU A 113 -8.70 4.90 2.04
N ILE A 114 -9.14 6.16 2.06
CA ILE A 114 -9.30 6.95 3.30
C ILE A 114 -10.32 6.27 4.25
N ALA A 115 -11.43 5.77 3.71
CA ALA A 115 -12.43 5.08 4.53
C ALA A 115 -11.90 3.80 5.20
N ASN A 116 -10.87 3.17 4.65
CA ASN A 116 -10.17 2.03 5.22
C ASN A 116 -8.91 2.40 6.03
N GLY A 117 -8.64 3.69 6.25
CA GLY A 117 -7.54 4.17 7.07
C GLY A 117 -6.18 4.18 6.34
N THR A 118 -6.15 4.06 5.01
CA THR A 118 -4.92 4.17 4.20
C THR A 118 -4.73 5.63 3.77
N THR A 119 -3.59 6.21 4.13
CA THR A 119 -3.26 7.62 3.83
C THR A 119 -2.06 7.79 2.92
N ARG A 120 -1.17 6.78 2.82
CA ARG A 120 0.01 6.79 1.96
C ARG A 120 0.00 5.63 0.98
N VAL A 121 0.39 5.91 -0.28
CA VAL A 121 0.36 4.92 -1.35
C VAL A 121 1.58 5.01 -2.26
N CYS A 122 2.01 3.86 -2.82
CA CYS A 122 2.82 3.79 -4.03
C CYS A 122 2.01 3.06 -5.09
N MET A 123 1.51 3.80 -6.10
CA MET A 123 0.40 3.35 -6.93
C MET A 123 0.75 3.34 -8.42
N PHE A 124 0.39 2.24 -9.08
CA PHE A 124 0.37 2.16 -10.53
C PHE A 124 -0.92 2.79 -11.07
N SER A 125 -0.79 3.69 -12.03
CA SER A 125 -1.90 4.16 -12.86
C SER A 125 -2.00 3.33 -14.15
N SER A 126 -2.71 3.82 -15.14
CA SER A 126 -2.71 3.28 -16.50
C SER A 126 -1.56 3.88 -17.33
N LEU A 127 -1.42 3.43 -18.58
CA LEU A 127 -0.51 4.07 -19.54
C LEU A 127 -1.01 5.46 -20.00
N HIS A 128 -2.31 5.77 -19.81
CA HIS A 128 -2.91 7.03 -20.26
C HIS A 128 -2.51 8.19 -19.35
N THR A 129 -1.73 9.11 -19.89
CA THR A 129 -1.20 10.29 -19.18
C THR A 129 -2.30 11.12 -18.51
N ASP A 130 -3.35 11.47 -19.26
CA ASP A 130 -4.40 12.33 -18.71
C ASP A 130 -5.24 11.63 -17.64
N ALA A 131 -5.44 10.32 -17.75
CA ALA A 131 -6.07 9.54 -16.69
C ALA A 131 -5.19 9.46 -15.44
N THR A 132 -3.86 9.37 -15.60
CA THR A 132 -2.91 9.40 -14.48
C THR A 132 -2.97 10.74 -13.75
N LEU A 133 -3.06 11.86 -14.48
CA LEU A 133 -3.24 13.18 -13.87
C LEU A 133 -4.59 13.30 -13.14
N VAL A 134 -5.66 12.72 -13.68
CA VAL A 134 -6.96 12.63 -13.00
C VAL A 134 -6.87 11.80 -11.72
N LEU A 135 -6.12 10.69 -11.72
CA LEU A 135 -5.87 9.91 -10.50
C LEU A 135 -5.18 10.75 -9.42
N MET A 136 -4.10 11.43 -9.78
CA MET A 136 -3.35 12.30 -8.86
C MET A 136 -4.26 13.40 -8.27
N GLU A 137 -5.13 14.02 -9.08
CA GLU A 137 -6.11 15.02 -8.63
C GLU A 137 -7.10 14.45 -7.59
N GLU A 138 -7.67 13.27 -7.85
CA GLU A 138 -8.69 12.67 -6.97
C GLU A 138 -8.06 12.17 -5.66
N LEU A 139 -6.82 11.67 -5.69
CA LEU A 139 -6.07 11.27 -4.50
C LEU A 139 -5.74 12.50 -3.61
N GLU A 140 -5.17 13.55 -4.20
CA GLU A 140 -4.83 14.78 -3.46
C GLU A 140 -6.06 15.45 -2.86
N ARG A 141 -7.18 15.48 -3.60
CA ARG A 141 -8.47 15.99 -3.12
C ARG A 141 -9.01 15.21 -1.92
N ALA A 142 -8.82 13.88 -1.91
CA ALA A 142 -9.24 13.02 -0.81
C ALA A 142 -8.31 13.08 0.41
N GLY A 143 -7.11 13.66 0.27
CA GLY A 143 -6.11 13.71 1.31
C GLY A 143 -5.20 12.47 1.34
N VAL A 144 -5.21 11.63 0.31
CA VAL A 144 -4.20 10.57 0.13
C VAL A 144 -2.90 11.21 -0.35
N THR A 145 -1.78 10.72 0.15
CA THR A 145 -0.44 11.21 -0.19
C THR A 145 0.43 10.08 -0.73
N GLY A 146 1.54 10.40 -1.39
CA GLY A 146 2.48 9.37 -1.82
C GLY A 146 2.94 9.49 -3.26
N PHE A 147 3.19 8.34 -3.88
CA PHE A 147 3.70 8.25 -5.23
C PHE A 147 2.69 7.60 -6.19
N VAL A 148 2.56 8.17 -7.37
CA VAL A 148 1.77 7.62 -8.47
C VAL A 148 2.65 7.55 -9.71
N GLY A 149 2.56 6.46 -10.47
CA GLY A 149 3.29 6.29 -11.70
C GLY A 149 2.39 6.08 -12.91
N LYS A 150 2.67 6.83 -13.99
CA LYS A 150 2.19 6.46 -15.31
C LYS A 150 2.86 5.15 -15.71
N VAL A 151 2.09 4.14 -16.04
CA VAL A 151 2.63 2.86 -16.50
C VAL A 151 3.30 3.02 -17.86
N ASN A 152 4.49 2.47 -17.99
CA ASN A 152 5.23 2.37 -19.24
C ASN A 152 5.15 0.93 -19.74
N MET A 153 4.70 0.76 -21.00
CA MET A 153 4.52 -0.56 -21.60
C MET A 153 4.45 -0.42 -23.13
N ASP A 154 5.51 -0.84 -23.82
CA ASP A 154 5.67 -0.72 -25.27
C ASP A 154 5.72 -2.08 -25.99
N ARG A 155 5.51 -3.19 -25.25
CA ARG A 155 5.33 -4.53 -25.81
C ARG A 155 4.38 -5.39 -24.95
N ASN A 156 3.83 -6.43 -25.55
CA ASN A 156 3.02 -7.47 -24.91
C ASN A 156 1.74 -6.99 -24.21
N GLY A 157 1.27 -5.77 -24.45
CA GLY A 157 0.06 -5.20 -23.86
C GLY A 157 -1.22 -5.43 -24.67
N GLY A 158 -1.11 -5.99 -25.84
CA GLY A 158 -2.23 -6.11 -26.79
C GLY A 158 -2.56 -4.79 -27.49
N GLU A 159 -3.54 -4.81 -28.41
CA GLU A 159 -3.83 -3.68 -29.32
C GLU A 159 -4.24 -2.38 -28.61
N ASN A 160 -4.87 -2.47 -27.46
CA ASN A 160 -5.50 -1.32 -26.79
C ASN A 160 -4.79 -0.85 -25.52
N LEU A 161 -3.69 -1.50 -25.14
CA LEU A 161 -2.94 -1.18 -23.94
C LEU A 161 -1.42 -1.27 -24.17
N GLN A 162 -0.96 -0.62 -25.23
CA GLN A 162 0.44 -0.56 -25.61
C GLN A 162 0.72 0.78 -26.29
N GLU A 163 1.84 1.41 -25.94
CA GLU A 163 2.40 2.59 -26.62
C GLU A 163 3.54 2.14 -27.56
N THR A 164 3.97 2.99 -28.49
CA THR A 164 5.32 2.85 -29.05
C THR A 164 6.35 3.33 -28.03
N THR A 165 7.62 2.95 -28.20
CA THR A 165 8.69 3.41 -27.32
C THR A 165 8.76 4.94 -27.25
N GLU A 166 8.71 5.60 -28.43
CA GLU A 166 8.77 7.06 -28.55
C GLU A 166 7.55 7.73 -27.89
N GLU A 167 6.37 7.14 -28.03
CA GLU A 167 5.14 7.63 -27.39
C GLU A 167 5.27 7.52 -25.87
N SER A 168 5.70 6.37 -25.36
CA SER A 168 5.87 6.15 -23.93
C SER A 168 6.85 7.15 -23.31
N ILE A 169 7.98 7.42 -23.96
CA ILE A 169 8.97 8.42 -23.52
C ILE A 169 8.37 9.82 -23.55
N ARG A 170 7.77 10.24 -24.67
CA ARG A 170 7.15 11.57 -24.84
C ARG A 170 6.07 11.83 -23.81
N GLU A 171 5.18 10.87 -23.61
CA GLU A 171 4.08 10.98 -22.66
C GLU A 171 4.55 10.94 -21.21
N THR A 172 5.61 10.20 -20.90
CA THR A 172 6.24 10.25 -19.59
C THR A 172 6.81 11.62 -19.28
N LEU A 173 7.52 12.24 -20.23
CA LEU A 173 8.08 13.58 -20.06
C LEU A 173 6.96 14.65 -19.95
N ARG A 174 5.87 14.52 -20.72
CA ARG A 174 4.68 15.38 -20.59
C ARG A 174 4.07 15.26 -19.21
N TRP A 175 3.84 14.04 -18.74
CA TRP A 175 3.29 13.77 -17.42
C TRP A 175 4.16 14.35 -16.30
N LEU A 176 5.47 14.12 -16.34
CA LEU A 176 6.41 14.65 -15.34
C LEU A 176 6.38 16.16 -15.26
N LYS A 177 6.21 16.86 -16.39
CA LYS A 177 6.05 18.32 -16.41
C LYS A 177 4.78 18.76 -15.68
N GLU A 178 3.67 18.07 -15.90
CA GLU A 178 2.38 18.39 -15.27
C GLU A 178 2.34 18.01 -13.76
N CYS A 179 3.20 17.10 -13.30
CA CYS A 179 3.25 16.70 -11.90
C CYS A 179 3.66 17.82 -10.93
N SER A 180 4.31 18.87 -11.44
CA SER A 180 4.73 20.02 -10.60
C SER A 180 3.58 20.75 -9.91
N ARG A 181 2.34 20.57 -10.37
CA ARG A 181 1.14 21.19 -9.78
C ARG A 181 0.64 20.48 -8.51
N PHE A 182 1.12 19.25 -8.24
CA PHE A 182 0.70 18.47 -7.08
C PHE A 182 1.66 18.68 -5.90
N THR A 183 1.08 18.79 -4.71
CA THR A 183 1.84 19.04 -3.47
C THR A 183 2.17 17.72 -2.77
N HIS A 184 1.19 16.84 -2.61
CA HIS A 184 1.27 15.63 -1.77
C HIS A 184 1.38 14.34 -2.58
N ILE A 185 1.05 14.36 -3.87
CA ILE A 185 1.25 13.23 -4.77
C ILE A 185 2.45 13.51 -5.69
N LYS A 186 3.44 12.63 -5.65
CA LYS A 186 4.69 12.76 -6.40
C LYS A 186 4.78 11.72 -7.51
N PRO A 187 5.52 11.99 -8.59
CA PRO A 187 5.75 11.02 -9.64
C PRO A 187 6.75 9.94 -9.22
N ILE A 188 6.51 8.71 -9.67
CA ILE A 188 7.44 7.59 -9.61
C ILE A 188 7.46 6.89 -10.97
N LEU A 189 8.64 6.58 -11.53
CA LEU A 189 8.75 5.89 -12.80
C LEU A 189 8.25 4.45 -12.67
N THR A 190 7.45 4.03 -13.63
CA THR A 190 6.71 2.77 -13.51
C THR A 190 6.79 1.95 -14.79
N PRO A 191 7.98 1.39 -15.14
CA PRO A 191 8.00 0.26 -16.07
C PRO A 191 7.12 -0.84 -15.51
N ARG A 192 6.10 -1.29 -16.26
CA ARG A 192 5.11 -2.23 -15.70
C ARG A 192 5.78 -3.47 -15.12
N PHE A 193 6.57 -4.13 -15.93
CA PHE A 193 7.50 -5.21 -15.57
C PHE A 193 8.35 -5.51 -16.82
N THR A 194 9.44 -6.21 -16.67
CA THR A 194 10.39 -6.45 -17.78
C THR A 194 9.73 -7.00 -19.06
N PRO A 195 8.80 -7.99 -19.03
CA PRO A 195 8.16 -8.46 -20.25
C PRO A 195 7.32 -7.43 -21.00
N ALA A 196 6.88 -6.36 -20.36
CA ALA A 196 6.06 -5.32 -20.99
C ALA A 196 6.88 -4.13 -21.53
N CYS A 197 8.20 -4.11 -21.31
CA CYS A 197 9.07 -3.01 -21.70
C CYS A 197 10.21 -3.51 -22.58
N THR A 198 10.48 -2.81 -23.70
CA THR A 198 11.67 -3.07 -24.50
C THR A 198 12.94 -2.56 -23.80
N ASP A 199 14.09 -3.06 -24.20
CA ASP A 199 15.40 -2.58 -23.70
C ASP A 199 15.58 -1.09 -23.96
N GLU A 200 15.09 -0.60 -25.11
CA GLU A 200 15.13 0.81 -25.48
C GLU A 200 14.30 1.68 -24.53
N LEU A 201 13.08 1.26 -24.21
CA LEU A 201 12.24 1.96 -23.24
C LEU A 201 12.87 1.92 -21.84
N MET A 202 13.36 0.77 -21.38
CA MET A 202 14.01 0.62 -20.08
C MET A 202 15.24 1.52 -19.96
N ALA A 203 16.09 1.59 -21.00
CA ALA A 203 17.25 2.49 -21.04
C ALA A 203 16.84 3.97 -20.97
N ALA A 204 15.80 4.37 -21.71
CA ALA A 204 15.26 5.74 -21.65
C ALA A 204 14.72 6.09 -20.26
N LEU A 205 13.97 5.20 -19.62
CA LEU A 205 13.46 5.39 -18.26
C LEU A 205 14.60 5.49 -17.23
N GLY A 206 15.64 4.67 -17.36
CA GLY A 206 16.83 4.75 -16.52
C GLY A 206 17.53 6.10 -16.62
N LYS A 207 17.69 6.62 -17.84
CA LYS A 207 18.22 7.97 -18.08
C LYS A 207 17.35 9.04 -17.45
N ILE A 208 16.04 9.00 -17.65
CA ILE A 208 15.07 9.96 -17.03
C ILE A 208 15.17 9.87 -15.50
N SER A 209 15.24 8.66 -14.95
CA SER A 209 15.39 8.44 -13.51
C SER A 209 16.63 9.11 -12.94
N ALA A 210 17.79 8.93 -13.60
CA ALA A 210 19.05 9.52 -13.18
C ALA A 210 19.06 11.05 -13.31
N GLU A 211 18.60 11.59 -14.45
CA GLU A 211 18.59 13.03 -14.72
C GLU A 211 17.64 13.83 -13.80
N LYS A 212 16.54 13.21 -13.40
CA LYS A 212 15.49 13.89 -12.60
C LYS A 212 15.45 13.45 -11.14
N GLY A 213 16.32 12.51 -10.71
CA GLY A 213 16.33 12.00 -9.34
C GLY A 213 15.05 11.27 -8.94
N LEU A 214 14.40 10.58 -9.89
CA LEU A 214 13.11 9.93 -9.64
C LEU A 214 13.32 8.51 -9.10
N TYR A 215 12.44 8.09 -8.20
CA TYR A 215 12.31 6.72 -7.76
C TYR A 215 11.65 5.84 -8.85
N VAL A 216 11.75 4.55 -8.68
CA VAL A 216 11.23 3.53 -9.60
C VAL A 216 10.37 2.54 -8.84
N GLN A 217 9.28 2.07 -9.45
CA GLN A 217 8.53 0.92 -8.97
C GLN A 217 8.26 -0.05 -10.11
N SER A 218 8.28 -1.35 -9.80
CA SER A 218 7.98 -2.41 -10.76
C SER A 218 7.62 -3.72 -10.04
N HIS A 219 7.58 -4.84 -10.78
CA HIS A 219 7.33 -6.18 -10.27
C HIS A 219 8.60 -7.01 -10.38
N LEU A 220 8.78 -7.96 -9.46
CA LEU A 220 9.97 -8.82 -9.43
C LEU A 220 9.62 -10.22 -8.94
N SER A 221 9.99 -11.23 -9.74
CA SER A 221 9.96 -12.66 -9.36
C SER A 221 8.66 -13.08 -8.68
N GLU A 222 7.53 -12.66 -9.27
CA GLU A 222 6.21 -12.95 -8.75
C GLU A 222 5.80 -14.40 -9.06
N ASN A 223 5.94 -14.81 -10.34
CA ASN A 223 5.45 -16.08 -10.85
C ASN A 223 6.54 -16.83 -11.64
N LEU A 224 6.53 -18.16 -11.61
CA LEU A 224 7.56 -18.96 -12.30
C LEU A 224 7.50 -18.80 -13.82
N ASP A 225 6.29 -18.70 -14.40
CA ASP A 225 6.13 -18.49 -15.84
C ASP A 225 6.64 -17.10 -16.26
N GLU A 226 6.40 -16.08 -15.42
CA GLU A 226 6.95 -14.74 -15.60
C GLU A 226 8.50 -14.78 -15.60
N ILE A 227 9.10 -15.45 -14.61
CA ILE A 227 10.56 -15.58 -14.51
C ILE A 227 11.14 -16.29 -15.73
N ALA A 228 10.47 -17.35 -16.20
CA ALA A 228 10.88 -18.08 -17.42
C ALA A 228 10.81 -17.14 -18.63
N TRP A 229 9.74 -16.37 -18.76
CA TRP A 229 9.57 -15.40 -19.84
C TRP A 229 10.63 -14.29 -19.82
N VAL A 230 10.98 -13.76 -18.65
CA VAL A 230 12.10 -12.79 -18.51
C VAL A 230 13.43 -13.40 -18.98
N ARG A 231 13.71 -14.65 -18.62
CA ARG A 231 14.92 -15.36 -19.04
C ARG A 231 15.00 -15.54 -20.59
N GLU A 232 13.85 -15.78 -21.23
CA GLU A 232 13.78 -15.85 -22.70
C GLU A 232 14.06 -14.49 -23.35
N LEU A 233 13.53 -13.41 -22.78
CA LEU A 233 13.69 -12.05 -23.30
C LEU A 233 15.08 -11.45 -23.02
N HIS A 234 15.73 -11.85 -21.94
CA HIS A 234 17.03 -11.36 -21.48
C HIS A 234 17.99 -12.51 -21.18
N PRO A 235 18.44 -13.26 -22.22
CA PRO A 235 19.33 -14.39 -22.04
C PRO A 235 20.74 -14.01 -21.55
N ASP A 236 21.06 -12.72 -21.59
CA ASP A 236 22.27 -12.11 -21.05
C ASP A 236 22.22 -11.89 -19.52
N CYS A 237 21.04 -11.97 -18.91
CA CYS A 237 20.83 -11.81 -17.47
C CYS A 237 20.77 -13.18 -16.77
N ALA A 238 21.59 -13.38 -15.74
CA ALA A 238 21.56 -14.60 -14.93
C ALA A 238 20.39 -14.61 -13.93
N GLN A 239 19.91 -13.44 -13.53
CA GLN A 239 18.83 -13.21 -12.57
C GLN A 239 17.84 -12.18 -13.11
N TYR A 240 16.57 -12.25 -12.67
CA TYR A 240 15.53 -11.33 -13.12
C TYR A 240 15.90 -9.86 -12.82
N TRP A 241 16.37 -9.55 -11.62
CA TRP A 241 16.70 -8.17 -11.20
C TRP A 241 17.78 -7.52 -12.11
N GLU A 242 18.67 -8.29 -12.72
CA GLU A 242 19.70 -7.79 -13.64
C GLU A 242 19.11 -7.11 -14.88
N SER A 243 17.86 -7.51 -15.27
CA SER A 243 17.14 -6.86 -16.37
C SER A 243 16.73 -5.42 -16.05
N TYR A 244 16.67 -5.03 -14.79
CA TYR A 244 16.50 -3.64 -14.34
C TYR A 244 17.84 -2.95 -14.12
N ASP A 245 18.80 -3.66 -13.54
CA ASP A 245 20.12 -3.12 -13.16
C ASP A 245 20.90 -2.62 -14.37
N LYS A 246 20.91 -3.37 -15.46
CA LYS A 246 21.61 -2.99 -16.70
C LYS A 246 21.14 -1.66 -17.30
N PHE A 247 19.96 -1.17 -16.91
CA PHE A 247 19.40 0.11 -17.35
C PHE A 247 19.39 1.19 -16.25
N GLY A 248 20.02 0.94 -15.08
CA GLY A 248 20.07 1.90 -13.97
C GLY A 248 18.72 2.11 -13.26
N LEU A 249 17.82 1.14 -13.35
CA LEU A 249 16.51 1.12 -12.67
C LEU A 249 16.53 0.36 -11.34
N TRP A 250 17.65 -0.31 -11.04
CA TRP A 250 17.89 -1.04 -9.79
C TRP A 250 18.75 -0.19 -8.87
N LYS A 251 18.15 0.49 -7.91
CA LYS A 251 18.85 1.46 -7.05
C LYS A 251 18.12 1.65 -5.72
N ASP A 252 18.72 2.40 -4.83
CA ASP A 252 18.12 2.79 -3.56
C ASP A 252 16.71 3.38 -3.73
N HIS A 253 15.79 2.99 -2.86
CA HIS A 253 14.37 3.36 -2.90
C HIS A 253 13.61 2.89 -4.16
N THR A 254 14.14 1.99 -4.97
CA THR A 254 13.31 1.28 -5.95
C THR A 254 12.36 0.34 -5.21
N ILE A 255 11.07 0.35 -5.56
CA ILE A 255 10.06 -0.56 -4.99
C ILE A 255 9.87 -1.73 -5.96
N MET A 256 10.06 -2.94 -5.45
CA MET A 256 9.76 -4.17 -6.18
C MET A 256 8.64 -4.93 -5.48
N ALA A 257 7.54 -5.10 -6.21
CA ALA A 257 6.39 -5.87 -5.71
C ALA A 257 6.66 -7.37 -5.76
N HIS A 258 6.02 -8.11 -4.86
CA HIS A 258 5.93 -9.56 -4.74
C HIS A 258 7.19 -10.25 -4.23
N CYS A 259 8.25 -10.36 -5.01
CA CYS A 259 9.50 -11.06 -4.66
C CYS A 259 9.24 -12.50 -4.11
N VAL A 260 8.23 -13.21 -4.67
CA VAL A 260 7.77 -14.53 -4.18
C VAL A 260 8.86 -15.58 -4.32
N HIS A 261 9.53 -15.57 -5.47
CA HIS A 261 10.54 -16.57 -5.84
C HIS A 261 11.97 -16.02 -5.76
N SER A 262 12.18 -14.92 -5.03
CA SER A 262 13.52 -14.34 -4.84
C SER A 262 14.45 -15.32 -4.13
N ASP A 263 15.47 -15.79 -4.83
CA ASP A 263 16.50 -16.66 -4.27
C ASP A 263 17.50 -15.89 -3.39
N ALA A 264 18.51 -16.54 -2.84
CA ALA A 264 19.49 -15.92 -1.95
C ALA A 264 20.32 -14.83 -2.66
N ARG A 265 20.56 -14.97 -3.99
CA ARG A 265 21.34 -13.98 -4.76
C ARG A 265 20.51 -12.74 -4.99
N GLU A 266 19.26 -12.90 -5.42
CA GLU A 266 18.33 -11.80 -5.63
C GLU A 266 18.06 -11.05 -4.31
N ARG A 267 17.81 -11.75 -3.20
CA ARG A 267 17.65 -11.10 -1.88
C ARG A 267 18.88 -10.33 -1.43
N SER A 268 20.08 -10.87 -1.72
CA SER A 268 21.34 -10.15 -1.44
C SER A 268 21.46 -8.87 -2.29
N ALA A 269 21.07 -8.92 -3.57
CA ALA A 269 21.05 -7.76 -4.46
C ALA A 269 20.02 -6.71 -4.01
N ILE A 270 18.80 -7.12 -3.59
CA ILE A 270 17.77 -6.26 -3.01
C ILE A 270 18.36 -5.49 -1.82
N ARG A 271 18.97 -6.20 -0.86
CA ARG A 271 19.55 -5.59 0.34
C ARG A 271 20.70 -4.63 0.00
N GLN A 272 21.62 -5.02 -0.88
CA GLN A 272 22.80 -4.22 -1.22
C GLN A 272 22.43 -2.91 -1.93
N ALA A 273 21.42 -2.94 -2.78
CA ALA A 273 20.97 -1.77 -3.52
C ALA A 273 19.98 -0.87 -2.73
N GLY A 274 19.52 -1.29 -1.54
CA GLY A 274 18.51 -0.55 -0.79
C GLY A 274 17.10 -0.61 -1.43
N VAL A 275 16.84 -1.64 -2.23
CA VAL A 275 15.53 -1.87 -2.85
C VAL A 275 14.50 -2.24 -1.78
N VAL A 276 13.29 -1.72 -1.90
CA VAL A 276 12.17 -1.95 -0.98
C VAL A 276 11.26 -3.02 -1.55
N VAL A 277 10.98 -4.04 -0.76
CA VAL A 277 10.04 -5.10 -1.13
C VAL A 277 8.63 -4.72 -0.71
N ALA A 278 7.69 -4.66 -1.66
CA ALA A 278 6.26 -4.58 -1.37
C ALA A 278 5.65 -5.98 -1.39
N HIS A 279 5.46 -6.58 -0.22
CA HIS A 279 4.84 -7.90 -0.09
C HIS A 279 3.33 -7.82 -0.27
N CYS A 280 2.80 -8.56 -1.24
CA CYS A 280 1.39 -8.57 -1.63
C CYS A 280 0.75 -9.95 -1.34
N PRO A 281 0.50 -10.31 -0.07
CA PRO A 281 0.18 -11.68 0.31
C PRO A 281 -1.12 -12.22 -0.29
N ASP A 282 -2.15 -11.36 -0.41
CA ASP A 282 -3.47 -11.74 -0.91
C ASP A 282 -3.43 -12.04 -2.41
N SER A 283 -2.85 -11.12 -3.18
CA SER A 283 -2.63 -11.28 -4.61
C SER A 283 -1.80 -12.52 -4.95
N ASN A 284 -0.67 -12.70 -4.26
CA ASN A 284 0.21 -13.85 -4.50
C ASN A 284 -0.52 -15.20 -4.35
N ILE A 285 -1.46 -15.27 -3.41
CA ILE A 285 -2.28 -16.48 -3.19
C ILE A 285 -3.38 -16.57 -4.26
N ASN A 286 -4.10 -15.49 -4.53
CA ASN A 286 -5.21 -15.46 -5.49
C ASN A 286 -4.78 -15.85 -6.91
N LEU A 287 -3.59 -15.40 -7.34
CA LEU A 287 -3.07 -15.66 -8.69
C LEU A 287 -2.14 -16.87 -8.76
N CYS A 288 -2.14 -17.73 -7.73
CA CYS A 288 -1.30 -18.92 -7.63
C CYS A 288 0.21 -18.63 -7.79
N SER A 289 0.67 -17.43 -7.49
CA SER A 289 2.08 -17.05 -7.57
C SER A 289 2.91 -17.73 -6.48
N GLY A 290 2.35 -17.94 -5.29
CA GLY A 290 3.03 -18.62 -4.17
C GLY A 290 3.06 -17.77 -2.89
N ILE A 291 4.04 -18.03 -2.02
CA ILE A 291 4.19 -17.32 -0.73
C ILE A 291 5.63 -16.84 -0.58
N ALA A 292 5.81 -15.53 -0.55
CA ALA A 292 7.12 -14.89 -0.39
C ALA A 292 7.80 -15.27 0.95
N PRO A 293 9.14 -15.41 0.96
CA PRO A 293 9.90 -15.79 2.15
C PRO A 293 10.14 -14.61 3.10
N VAL A 294 9.06 -13.92 3.53
CA VAL A 294 9.13 -12.65 4.28
C VAL A 294 9.92 -12.79 5.58
N ARG A 295 9.75 -13.88 6.34
CA ARG A 295 10.55 -14.10 7.56
C ARG A 295 12.04 -14.12 7.26
N GLN A 296 12.44 -14.79 6.18
CA GLN A 296 13.83 -14.85 5.77
C GLN A 296 14.33 -13.48 5.31
N MET A 297 13.55 -12.74 4.51
CA MET A 297 13.87 -11.38 4.10
C MET A 297 14.13 -10.47 5.31
N LEU A 298 13.26 -10.53 6.34
CA LEU A 298 13.42 -9.74 7.56
C LEU A 298 14.69 -10.14 8.34
N ASN A 299 14.98 -11.45 8.45
CA ASN A 299 16.20 -11.94 9.12
C ASN A 299 17.48 -11.52 8.37
N GLU A 300 17.41 -11.39 7.06
CA GLU A 300 18.50 -10.91 6.21
C GLU A 300 18.62 -9.38 6.18
N GLY A 301 17.71 -8.65 6.86
CA GLY A 301 17.71 -7.20 6.97
C GLY A 301 17.18 -6.45 5.74
N LEU A 302 16.34 -7.08 4.91
CA LEU A 302 15.68 -6.42 3.79
C LEU A 302 14.62 -5.44 4.30
N TRP A 303 14.43 -4.35 3.57
CA TRP A 303 13.33 -3.43 3.81
C TRP A 303 12.05 -3.97 3.18
N VAL A 304 11.18 -4.53 4.02
CA VAL A 304 9.90 -5.12 3.60
C VAL A 304 8.74 -4.22 4.05
N THR A 305 7.80 -4.01 3.16
CA THR A 305 6.53 -3.29 3.34
C THR A 305 5.38 -4.17 2.87
N LEU A 306 4.13 -3.69 3.00
CA LEU A 306 2.97 -4.40 2.48
C LEU A 306 2.33 -3.64 1.32
N GLY A 307 1.72 -4.39 0.39
CA GLY A 307 0.89 -3.89 -0.69
C GLY A 307 -0.43 -4.66 -0.80
N SER A 308 -1.51 -3.97 -1.12
CA SER A 308 -2.81 -4.60 -1.37
C SER A 308 -2.85 -5.30 -2.73
N ASP A 309 -2.13 -4.73 -3.69
CA ASP A 309 -2.16 -5.16 -5.09
C ASP A 309 -3.58 -5.30 -5.63
N ILE A 310 -4.42 -4.28 -5.37
CA ILE A 310 -5.78 -4.25 -5.92
C ILE A 310 -5.67 -4.20 -7.46
N ALA A 311 -6.37 -5.09 -8.25
CA ALA A 311 -7.45 -5.97 -7.86
C ALA A 311 -7.08 -7.47 -7.83
N ALA A 312 -5.81 -7.85 -8.00
CA ALA A 312 -5.37 -9.22 -7.74
C ALA A 312 -5.51 -9.54 -6.25
N GLY A 313 -5.19 -8.60 -5.37
CA GLY A 313 -5.69 -8.58 -4.00
C GLY A 313 -7.17 -8.22 -3.93
N SER A 314 -7.88 -8.79 -2.96
CA SER A 314 -9.34 -8.74 -2.86
C SER A 314 -9.89 -7.49 -2.12
N SER A 315 -9.03 -6.67 -1.52
CA SER A 315 -9.47 -5.60 -0.61
C SER A 315 -8.51 -4.43 -0.51
N LEU A 316 -9.07 -3.21 -0.37
CA LEU A 316 -8.33 -2.00 0.01
C LEU A 316 -8.11 -1.86 1.53
N SER A 317 -8.52 -2.84 2.32
CA SER A 317 -8.40 -2.77 3.78
C SER A 317 -6.97 -3.00 4.23
N GLY A 318 -6.33 -1.97 4.80
CA GLY A 318 -5.00 -2.08 5.40
C GLY A 318 -4.94 -3.14 6.51
N SER A 319 -6.01 -3.30 7.29
CA SER A 319 -6.09 -4.34 8.31
C SER A 319 -6.11 -5.75 7.71
N GLN A 320 -6.81 -5.96 6.58
CA GLN A 320 -6.76 -7.24 5.86
C GLN A 320 -5.37 -7.51 5.28
N MET A 321 -4.72 -6.51 4.67
CA MET A 321 -3.35 -6.63 4.17
C MET A 321 -2.40 -7.12 5.27
N VAL A 322 -2.48 -6.52 6.47
CA VAL A 322 -1.71 -6.95 7.66
C VAL A 322 -2.03 -8.40 8.05
N THR A 323 -3.30 -8.75 8.19
CA THR A 323 -3.69 -10.10 8.64
C THR A 323 -3.43 -11.18 7.59
N MET A 324 -3.51 -10.85 6.30
CA MET A 324 -3.12 -11.76 5.21
C MET A 324 -1.63 -12.05 5.22
N SER A 325 -0.76 -11.07 5.54
CA SER A 325 0.67 -11.32 5.69
C SER A 325 0.98 -12.34 6.80
N ILE A 326 0.26 -12.26 7.93
CA ILE A 326 0.36 -13.26 9.02
C ILE A 326 -0.11 -14.63 8.55
N ARG A 327 -1.26 -14.70 7.87
CA ARG A 327 -1.81 -15.98 7.36
C ARG A 327 -0.89 -16.63 6.33
N ALA A 328 -0.40 -15.85 5.37
CA ALA A 328 0.57 -16.31 4.37
C ALA A 328 1.85 -16.86 5.04
N SER A 329 2.39 -16.17 6.03
CA SER A 329 3.56 -16.65 6.77
C SER A 329 3.32 -17.95 7.55
N LYS A 330 2.09 -18.14 8.07
CA LYS A 330 1.67 -19.40 8.71
C LYS A 330 1.54 -20.53 7.71
N ILE A 331 0.99 -20.28 6.50
CA ILE A 331 0.91 -21.27 5.42
C ILE A 331 2.33 -21.69 5.02
N ARG A 332 3.24 -20.75 4.82
CA ARG A 332 4.64 -21.05 4.50
C ARG A 332 5.27 -21.97 5.56
N ARG A 333 5.03 -21.71 6.85
CA ARG A 333 5.50 -22.60 7.92
C ARG A 333 5.01 -24.06 7.79
N PHE A 334 3.83 -24.29 7.22
CA PHE A 334 3.32 -25.65 7.02
C PHE A 334 3.97 -26.33 5.82
N THR A 335 4.27 -25.58 4.77
CA THR A 335 4.73 -26.10 3.48
C THR A 335 6.25 -26.13 3.36
N ASP A 336 6.98 -25.29 4.11
CA ASP A 336 8.42 -25.21 4.08
C ASP A 336 9.04 -26.24 5.06
N PRO A 337 9.94 -27.15 4.58
CA PRO A 337 10.61 -28.12 5.44
C PRO A 337 11.36 -27.51 6.63
N GLU A 338 11.91 -26.30 6.46
CA GLU A 338 12.64 -25.57 7.51
C GLU A 338 11.73 -24.99 8.59
N LYS A 339 10.43 -24.96 8.36
CA LYS A 339 9.40 -24.46 9.29
C LYS A 339 9.75 -23.08 9.88
N PRO A 340 9.97 -22.05 9.06
CA PRO A 340 10.35 -20.73 9.52
C PRO A 340 9.33 -20.16 10.53
N ALA A 341 9.75 -19.27 11.40
CA ALA A 341 8.84 -18.56 12.30
C ALA A 341 7.84 -17.75 11.46
N PHE A 342 6.57 -17.76 11.82
CA PHE A 342 5.56 -16.91 11.20
C PHE A 342 5.62 -15.48 11.76
N LEU A 343 5.00 -14.53 11.06
CA LEU A 343 4.89 -13.14 11.50
C LEU A 343 3.96 -13.02 12.73
N THR A 344 4.39 -12.26 13.71
CA THR A 344 3.54 -11.83 14.83
C THR A 344 2.69 -10.64 14.45
N VAL A 345 1.66 -10.31 15.25
CA VAL A 345 0.82 -9.12 15.02
C VAL A 345 1.64 -7.82 15.04
N PRO A 346 2.54 -7.59 16.04
CA PRO A 346 3.38 -6.40 16.03
C PRO A 346 4.27 -6.27 14.79
N GLU A 347 4.86 -7.37 14.31
CA GLU A 347 5.69 -7.36 13.11
C GLU A 347 4.86 -7.01 11.88
N ALA A 348 3.73 -7.68 11.65
CA ALA A 348 2.88 -7.43 10.49
C ALA A 348 2.26 -6.02 10.51
N TYR A 349 1.88 -5.52 11.68
CA TYR A 349 1.39 -4.15 11.83
C TYR A 349 2.50 -3.13 11.51
N TYR A 350 3.73 -3.36 11.98
CA TYR A 350 4.89 -2.54 11.59
C TYR A 350 5.09 -2.51 10.07
N LEU A 351 4.99 -3.66 9.39
CA LEU A 351 5.15 -3.72 7.92
C LEU A 351 4.08 -2.93 7.17
N GLY A 352 2.82 -2.96 7.66
CA GLY A 352 1.69 -2.25 7.04
C GLY A 352 1.57 -0.78 7.43
N THR A 353 2.39 -0.30 8.36
CA THR A 353 2.36 1.08 8.87
C THR A 353 3.75 1.71 8.86
N THR A 354 4.52 1.65 9.93
CA THR A 354 5.81 2.34 10.10
C THR A 354 6.79 2.05 8.96
N SER A 355 6.91 0.78 8.55
CA SER A 355 7.83 0.41 7.46
C SER A 355 7.51 1.13 6.15
N GLY A 356 6.22 1.21 5.80
CA GLY A 356 5.76 1.97 4.64
C GLY A 356 5.90 3.48 4.84
N HIS A 357 5.52 4.02 6.00
CA HIS A 357 5.65 5.46 6.29
C HIS A 357 7.09 5.97 6.20
N ARG A 358 8.07 5.16 6.60
CA ARG A 358 9.50 5.49 6.49
C ARG A 358 9.96 5.73 5.04
N TYR A 359 9.33 5.10 4.06
CA TYR A 359 9.63 5.35 2.64
C TYR A 359 9.36 6.80 2.24
N PHE A 360 8.44 7.47 2.92
CA PHE A 360 8.08 8.87 2.73
C PHE A 360 8.84 9.82 3.70
N GLY A 361 9.89 9.33 4.35
CA GLY A 361 10.73 10.12 5.24
C GLY A 361 10.20 10.28 6.66
N ALA A 362 9.13 9.56 7.04
CA ALA A 362 8.64 9.57 8.42
C ALA A 362 9.58 8.83 9.37
N GLY A 363 9.57 9.21 10.63
CA GLY A 363 10.25 8.53 11.71
C GLY A 363 9.58 7.23 12.13
N ASN A 364 9.92 6.75 13.29
CA ASN A 364 9.43 5.47 13.82
C ASN A 364 8.19 5.67 14.71
N GLY A 365 7.08 5.05 14.35
CA GLY A 365 5.84 5.18 15.11
C GLY A 365 5.19 6.56 14.95
N PHE A 366 4.72 7.15 16.04
CA PHE A 366 4.32 8.55 16.12
C PHE A 366 5.52 9.40 16.59
N ALA A 367 6.44 9.69 15.67
CA ALA A 367 7.66 10.42 16.00
C ALA A 367 7.42 11.94 16.02
N ALA A 368 8.03 12.62 17.00
CA ALA A 368 8.03 14.07 17.03
C ALA A 368 8.71 14.65 15.77
N GLY A 369 8.14 15.69 15.20
CA GLY A 369 8.57 16.31 13.94
C GLY A 369 7.86 15.76 12.70
N ASP A 370 7.16 14.63 12.78
CA ASP A 370 6.39 14.06 11.67
C ASP A 370 5.01 14.70 11.54
N ARG A 371 4.53 14.81 10.31
CA ARG A 371 3.11 15.09 10.04
C ARG A 371 2.26 13.93 10.52
N LEU A 372 1.14 14.23 11.20
CA LEU A 372 0.26 13.19 11.72
C LEU A 372 -0.39 12.38 10.57
N HIS A 373 -0.18 11.07 10.59
CA HIS A 373 -0.87 10.06 9.81
C HIS A 373 -1.48 9.03 10.76
N ALA A 374 -2.76 9.17 11.07
CA ALA A 374 -3.44 8.36 12.09
C ALA A 374 -4.84 7.96 11.68
N VAL A 375 -5.33 6.91 12.28
CA VAL A 375 -6.71 6.46 12.20
C VAL A 375 -7.28 6.23 13.59
N ALA A 376 -8.48 6.74 13.85
CA ALA A 376 -9.22 6.40 15.04
C ALA A 376 -10.25 5.32 14.72
N VAL A 377 -10.23 4.22 15.49
CA VAL A 377 -11.09 3.06 15.30
C VAL A 377 -12.04 2.94 16.48
N ASP A 378 -13.33 2.89 16.20
CA ASP A 378 -14.36 2.61 17.20
C ASP A 378 -14.60 1.09 17.28
N ASP A 379 -14.09 0.47 18.32
CA ASP A 379 -14.18 -0.98 18.57
C ASP A 379 -15.27 -1.37 19.58
N ARG A 380 -16.11 -0.41 20.02
CA ARG A 380 -17.18 -0.65 21.00
C ARG A 380 -18.27 -1.58 20.49
N ASP A 381 -18.49 -1.61 19.17
CA ASP A 381 -19.49 -2.50 18.56
C ASP A 381 -18.96 -3.92 18.29
N PHE A 382 -17.72 -4.22 18.67
CA PHE A 382 -17.21 -5.58 18.60
C PHE A 382 -17.90 -6.48 19.64
N THR A 383 -17.99 -7.78 19.34
CA THR A 383 -18.58 -8.76 20.26
C THR A 383 -17.93 -8.70 21.64
N GLU A 384 -18.71 -8.71 22.71
CA GLU A 384 -18.22 -8.69 24.08
C GLU A 384 -17.26 -9.85 24.36
N THR A 385 -16.31 -9.60 25.21
CA THR A 385 -15.35 -10.62 25.71
C THR A 385 -15.59 -10.86 27.20
N PRO A 386 -15.32 -12.07 27.71
CA PRO A 386 -15.54 -12.39 29.12
C PRO A 386 -14.62 -11.62 30.09
N ARG A 387 -13.63 -10.88 29.58
CA ARG A 387 -12.71 -10.00 30.32
C ARG A 387 -12.37 -8.77 29.51
N ALA A 388 -11.87 -7.73 30.17
CA ALA A 388 -11.29 -6.58 29.48
C ALA A 388 -10.04 -7.01 28.68
N LEU A 389 -9.89 -6.45 27.49
CA LEU A 389 -8.73 -6.65 26.64
C LEU A 389 -7.68 -5.57 26.92
N SER A 390 -6.40 -5.95 26.91
CA SER A 390 -5.29 -5.00 26.83
C SER A 390 -5.34 -4.22 25.51
N LEU A 391 -4.64 -3.10 25.40
CA LEU A 391 -4.59 -2.32 24.15
C LEU A 391 -3.96 -3.13 23.00
N SER A 392 -2.97 -3.97 23.29
CA SER A 392 -2.39 -4.88 22.28
C SER A 392 -3.42 -5.89 21.77
N GLU A 393 -4.25 -6.46 22.66
CA GLU A 393 -5.33 -7.37 22.28
C GLU A 393 -6.47 -6.65 21.54
N ARG A 394 -6.77 -5.40 21.90
CA ARG A 394 -7.73 -4.55 21.15
C ARG A 394 -7.22 -4.26 19.74
N LEU A 395 -5.93 -3.92 19.57
CA LEU A 395 -5.31 -3.78 18.26
C LEU A 395 -5.41 -5.07 17.44
N GLU A 396 -5.00 -6.21 18.01
CA GLU A 396 -5.07 -7.50 17.31
C GLU A 396 -6.50 -7.78 16.84
N ARG A 397 -7.47 -7.62 17.71
CA ARG A 397 -8.87 -7.82 17.38
C ARG A 397 -9.36 -6.84 16.31
N ALA A 398 -9.00 -5.56 16.42
CA ALA A 398 -9.34 -4.56 15.40
C ALA A 398 -8.77 -4.96 14.03
N LEU A 399 -7.50 -5.34 13.93
CA LEU A 399 -6.90 -5.79 12.67
C LEU A 399 -7.63 -6.97 12.04
N TYR A 400 -8.15 -7.93 12.84
CA TYR A 400 -8.85 -9.11 12.35
C TYR A 400 -10.33 -8.90 12.05
N THR A 401 -10.98 -7.88 12.63
CA THR A 401 -12.46 -7.79 12.60
C THR A 401 -13.02 -6.44 12.16
N MET A 402 -12.20 -5.38 12.14
CA MET A 402 -12.67 -4.06 11.73
C MET A 402 -13.04 -4.03 10.25
N THR A 403 -13.96 -3.14 9.95
CA THR A 403 -14.36 -2.73 8.60
C THR A 403 -14.23 -1.22 8.46
N ALA A 404 -14.42 -0.69 7.27
CA ALA A 404 -14.45 0.76 7.05
C ALA A 404 -15.51 1.49 7.92
N ALA A 405 -16.52 0.80 8.42
CA ALA A 405 -17.53 1.38 9.33
C ALA A 405 -16.97 1.68 10.74
N ASN A 406 -15.93 0.95 11.15
CA ASN A 406 -15.29 1.16 12.44
C ASN A 406 -14.26 2.31 12.42
N VAL A 407 -13.81 2.73 11.22
CA VAL A 407 -12.95 3.90 11.05
C VAL A 407 -13.75 5.15 11.27
N CYS A 408 -13.58 5.80 12.40
CA CYS A 408 -14.37 6.98 12.78
C CYS A 408 -13.68 8.31 12.48
N ALA A 409 -12.35 8.34 12.40
CA ALA A 409 -11.60 9.52 11.95
C ALA A 409 -10.27 9.13 11.31
N VAL A 410 -9.82 9.93 10.35
CA VAL A 410 -8.54 9.73 9.66
C VAL A 410 -7.82 11.06 9.53
N TRP A 411 -6.55 11.09 9.92
CA TRP A 411 -5.64 12.22 9.71
C TRP A 411 -4.60 11.86 8.65
N SER A 412 -4.35 12.78 7.75
CA SER A 412 -3.33 12.68 6.71
C SER A 412 -2.62 14.03 6.58
N GLU A 413 -1.29 14.03 6.58
CA GLU A 413 -0.48 15.25 6.58
C GLU A 413 -0.94 16.26 7.65
N GLY A 414 -1.22 15.76 8.86
CA GLY A 414 -1.67 16.59 9.97
C GLY A 414 -3.11 17.11 9.88
N ARG A 415 -3.84 16.82 8.80
CA ARG A 415 -5.21 17.30 8.56
C ARG A 415 -6.23 16.18 8.76
N LEU A 416 -7.35 16.50 9.41
CA LEU A 416 -8.49 15.60 9.53
C LEU A 416 -9.19 15.50 8.15
N VAL A 417 -9.08 14.33 7.50
CA VAL A 417 -9.63 14.07 6.15
C VAL A 417 -10.91 13.24 6.16
N LEU A 418 -11.17 12.54 7.26
CA LEU A 418 -12.45 11.86 7.52
C LEU A 418 -12.83 12.08 8.98
N ASP A 419 -14.06 12.49 9.23
CA ASP A 419 -14.63 12.62 10.58
C ASP A 419 -16.04 12.02 10.67
N ARG A 420 -16.15 10.94 11.42
CA ARG A 420 -17.40 10.26 11.75
C ARG A 420 -17.56 10.08 13.27
N ARG A 421 -16.78 10.79 14.10
CA ARG A 421 -16.76 10.61 15.56
C ARG A 421 -18.10 10.85 16.22
N THR A 422 -18.90 11.75 15.64
CA THR A 422 -20.25 12.11 16.13
C THR A 422 -21.37 11.36 15.44
N ALA A 423 -21.07 10.55 14.42
CA ALA A 423 -22.10 9.75 13.76
C ALA A 423 -22.63 8.69 14.74
N ALA A 424 -23.97 8.61 14.88
CA ALA A 424 -24.58 7.56 15.66
C ALA A 424 -24.16 6.18 15.12
N PRO A 425 -23.89 5.18 15.99
CA PRO A 425 -23.53 3.84 15.53
C PRO A 425 -24.58 3.32 14.57
N VAL A 426 -24.15 2.73 13.46
CA VAL A 426 -25.03 2.12 12.46
C VAL A 426 -25.78 0.98 13.13
N ARG A 427 -26.99 1.23 13.61
CA ARG A 427 -27.84 0.17 14.16
C ARG A 427 -28.05 -0.88 13.08
N LYS A 428 -27.53 -2.09 13.29
CA LYS A 428 -27.93 -3.25 12.49
C LYS A 428 -29.46 -3.33 12.63
N THR A 429 -30.18 -3.06 11.54
CA THR A 429 -31.63 -3.30 11.46
C THR A 429 -31.86 -4.77 11.77
N ALA A 430 -32.41 -5.05 12.94
CA ALA A 430 -32.85 -6.39 13.32
C ALA A 430 -33.75 -6.89 12.18
N ALA A 431 -33.37 -8.00 11.56
CA ALA A 431 -34.17 -8.66 10.57
C ALA A 431 -35.55 -8.94 11.21
N ARG A 432 -36.59 -8.26 10.73
CA ARG A 432 -37.96 -8.58 11.10
C ARG A 432 -38.21 -10.03 10.72
N SER A 433 -38.28 -10.91 11.71
CA SER A 433 -38.77 -12.26 11.54
C SER A 433 -40.18 -12.18 10.98
N ARG A 434 -40.36 -12.40 9.67
CA ARG A 434 -41.66 -12.72 9.13
C ARG A 434 -42.02 -14.10 9.70
N LYS A 435 -42.91 -14.11 10.68
CA LYS A 435 -43.65 -15.31 11.02
C LYS A 435 -44.41 -15.73 9.77
N LEU A 436 -44.04 -16.86 9.21
CA LEU A 436 -44.89 -17.60 8.29
C LEU A 436 -46.01 -18.18 9.13
N GLY A 437 -47.26 -17.69 8.91
CA GLY A 437 -48.48 -18.33 9.31
C GLY A 437 -48.93 -19.31 8.23
#